data_26a470af1f5d0f54e775a043e411d2f5
#
_entry.id   26a470af1f5d0f54e775a043e411d2f5
#
_cell.length_a   1.000
_cell.length_b   1.000
_cell.length_c   1.000
_cell.angle_alpha   90.00
_cell.angle_beta   90.00
_cell.angle_gamma   90.00
#
_symmetry.space_group_name_H-M   'P 1'
#
loop_
_entity.id
_entity.type
_entity.pdbx_description
1 polymer ?
#
loop_
_entity_poly.entity_id
_entity_poly.type
_entity_poly.pdbx_seq_one_letter_code
_entity_poly.pdbx_strand_id
1 'polypeptide(L)'
;MTSELIFSLHTDQHIKDAVNIFGYAYGYNRITKHFNEFVYRNLKLRAVQNSPEAPIQMFYMEPEWYNQSTMTNLRSPDFKKFYDHQYKIYGTHLEATKVWPHWIDSMNAVDEIWVGNQFAKDSVLNSGVTTPTFVFEHGIDDMWKPKRRGQGDKIRFLHVDSDSPRKRADLVEKAFLELFKNNPNVEITFKHHGSERTPVFSIDQLNRRYSDGNINRIYETLSQDEMVELFYSHDILIYPSEGEGFGFIPLQALATGMPTISTGRWCSYENYLGGNVIESKLGKTEHTGYHYGEVVLADYDSLLHLMKNAVDNFEKQCDYFYAQANDVYNKYNWQNRCDQMLTDLIKRVGIKMLKPLPDFKPIPPAYLVYEGNGSYSTSDGVRFDKDKRISSVKEEISSSLLMTGLFRKATVEEIKKIDTYYSYI
;
A
#
# COMPACT_ATOMS: atom_id res chain seq x y z
N MET A 1 -29.42 16.82 13.65
CA MET A 1 -29.27 15.39 13.99
C MET A 1 -27.88 14.97 13.50
N THR A 2 -27.02 14.64 14.41
CA THR A 2 -25.68 14.14 14.11
C THR A 2 -25.84 12.83 13.34
N SER A 3 -25.34 12.79 12.09
CA SER A 3 -25.21 11.53 11.36
C SER A 3 -24.37 10.59 12.21
N GLU A 4 -24.90 9.42 12.53
CA GLU A 4 -24.21 8.45 13.37
C GLU A 4 -22.89 8.04 12.70
N LEU A 5 -21.81 8.20 13.42
CA LEU A 5 -20.49 7.74 13.04
C LEU A 5 -20.42 6.26 13.34
N ILE A 6 -19.96 5.44 12.39
CA ILE A 6 -19.78 4.01 12.63
C ILE A 6 -18.31 3.63 12.78
N PHE A 7 -17.46 4.25 11.98
CA PHE A 7 -16.02 3.96 11.97
C PHE A 7 -15.21 5.20 12.30
N SER A 8 -14.17 5.01 13.09
CA SER A 8 -13.02 5.91 13.12
C SER A 8 -11.78 5.18 12.67
N LEU A 9 -11.09 5.75 11.70
CA LEU A 9 -9.83 5.24 11.17
C LEU A 9 -8.69 6.07 11.75
N HIS A 10 -7.80 5.40 12.46
CA HIS A 10 -6.62 6.02 13.08
C HIS A 10 -5.37 5.62 12.33
N THR A 11 -4.54 6.59 12.02
CA THR A 11 -3.25 6.41 11.41
C THR A 11 -2.22 7.33 12.04
N ASP A 12 -0.95 6.98 11.91
CA ASP A 12 0.13 7.87 12.28
C ASP A 12 0.15 9.12 11.39
N GLN A 13 0.41 10.28 11.98
CA GLN A 13 0.43 11.55 11.27
C GLN A 13 1.54 11.63 10.22
N HIS A 14 2.66 10.93 10.46
CA HIS A 14 3.76 10.83 9.49
C HIS A 14 3.35 10.09 8.20
N ILE A 15 2.36 9.21 8.27
CA ILE A 15 1.84 8.49 7.11
C ILE A 15 0.96 9.39 6.24
N LYS A 16 0.30 10.41 6.81
CA LYS A 16 -0.53 11.35 6.05
C LYS A 16 0.26 12.17 5.04
N ASP A 17 1.49 12.52 5.38
CA ASP A 17 2.34 13.40 4.58
C ASP A 17 3.31 12.63 3.67
N ALA A 18 3.38 11.29 3.81
CA ALA A 18 4.25 10.46 3.00
C ALA A 18 3.61 10.23 1.62
N VAL A 19 4.19 10.81 0.59
CA VAL A 19 3.93 10.49 -0.82
C VAL A 19 4.54 9.12 -1.13
N ASN A 20 4.16 8.09 -0.38
CA ASN A 20 4.60 6.72 -0.63
C ASN A 20 3.55 5.98 -1.44
N ILE A 21 3.79 5.89 -2.74
CA ILE A 21 2.89 5.27 -3.71
C ILE A 21 2.80 3.74 -3.51
N PHE A 22 3.74 3.16 -2.77
CA PHE A 22 3.92 1.72 -2.69
C PHE A 22 4.01 1.16 -1.28
N GLY A 23 3.84 1.97 -0.27
CA GLY A 23 4.00 1.52 1.09
C GLY A 23 2.71 1.44 1.88
N TYR A 24 2.87 1.42 3.16
CA TYR A 24 1.83 1.36 4.17
C TYR A 24 0.77 2.47 4.02
N ALA A 25 1.22 3.71 3.76
CA ALA A 25 0.34 4.85 3.53
C ALA A 25 -0.58 4.66 2.32
N TYR A 26 -0.09 4.03 1.26
CA TYR A 26 -0.90 3.69 0.10
C TYR A 26 -2.08 2.79 0.46
N GLY A 27 -1.81 1.66 1.16
CA GLY A 27 -2.86 0.75 1.60
C GLY A 27 -3.89 1.43 2.49
N TYR A 28 -3.44 2.21 3.47
CA TYR A 28 -4.31 2.95 4.36
C TYR A 28 -5.23 3.94 3.63
N ASN A 29 -4.71 4.75 2.74
CA ASN A 29 -5.50 5.73 1.99
C ASN A 29 -6.58 5.05 1.13
N ARG A 30 -6.26 3.91 0.52
CA ARG A 30 -7.22 3.14 -0.28
C ARG A 30 -8.30 2.50 0.59
N ILE A 31 -7.93 1.94 1.73
CA ILE A 31 -8.88 1.40 2.71
C ILE A 31 -9.84 2.50 3.17
N THR A 32 -9.32 3.66 3.57
CA THR A 32 -10.14 4.79 4.03
C THR A 32 -11.16 5.21 2.97
N LYS A 33 -10.72 5.37 1.72
CA LYS A 33 -11.58 5.71 0.60
C LYS A 33 -12.73 4.71 0.45
N HIS A 34 -12.39 3.45 0.25
CA HIS A 34 -13.38 2.43 -0.07
C HIS A 34 -14.29 2.09 1.12
N PHE A 35 -13.79 2.24 2.35
CA PHE A 35 -14.62 2.10 3.55
C PHE A 35 -15.64 3.24 3.64
N ASN A 36 -15.24 4.48 3.37
CA ASN A 36 -16.18 5.60 3.28
C ASN A 36 -17.28 5.34 2.26
N GLU A 37 -16.91 4.91 1.07
CA GLU A 37 -17.86 4.60 0.01
C GLU A 37 -18.81 3.45 0.39
N PHE A 38 -18.28 2.37 0.97
CA PHE A 38 -19.07 1.23 1.43
C PHE A 38 -20.07 1.64 2.52
N VAL A 39 -19.58 2.29 3.56
CA VAL A 39 -20.40 2.71 4.71
C VAL A 39 -21.51 3.67 4.27
N TYR A 40 -21.18 4.62 3.40
CA TYR A 40 -22.16 5.54 2.87
C TYR A 40 -23.21 4.84 1.99
N ARG A 41 -22.78 4.01 1.02
CA ARG A 41 -23.70 3.32 0.10
C ARG A 41 -24.65 2.36 0.82
N ASN A 42 -24.12 1.59 1.76
CA ASN A 42 -24.85 0.48 2.35
C ASN A 42 -25.55 0.83 3.68
N LEU A 43 -24.96 1.71 4.48
CA LEU A 43 -25.43 2.01 5.83
C LEU A 43 -25.96 3.45 5.97
N LYS A 44 -25.66 4.32 5.01
CA LYS A 44 -25.92 5.77 5.09
C LYS A 44 -25.30 6.44 6.32
N LEU A 45 -24.18 5.89 6.78
CA LEU A 45 -23.38 6.36 7.89
C LEU A 45 -22.07 6.97 7.39
N ARG A 46 -21.23 7.47 8.28
CA ARG A 46 -19.92 8.04 7.94
C ARG A 46 -18.80 7.24 8.57
N ALA A 47 -17.75 7.02 7.79
CA ALA A 47 -16.43 6.75 8.33
C ALA A 47 -15.65 8.07 8.44
N VAL A 48 -14.93 8.26 9.51
CA VAL A 48 -14.17 9.49 9.80
C VAL A 48 -12.78 9.15 10.28
N GLN A 49 -11.91 10.15 10.31
CA GLN A 49 -10.55 9.98 10.83
C GLN A 49 -10.48 10.52 12.26
N ASN A 50 -9.78 9.78 13.13
CA ASN A 50 -9.43 10.20 14.49
C ASN A 50 -10.60 10.69 15.34
N SER A 51 -11.79 10.11 15.19
CA SER A 51 -12.94 10.41 16.02
C SER A 51 -13.04 9.42 17.19
N PRO A 52 -12.96 9.88 18.44
CA PRO A 52 -13.09 9.00 19.59
C PRO A 52 -14.52 8.53 19.86
N GLU A 53 -15.52 9.11 19.19
CA GLU A 53 -16.94 8.84 19.44
C GLU A 53 -17.50 7.68 18.61
N ALA A 54 -16.78 7.24 17.57
CA ALA A 54 -17.25 6.17 16.71
C ALA A 54 -17.29 4.83 17.46
N PRO A 55 -18.34 4.02 17.31
CA PRO A 55 -18.44 2.71 17.97
C PRO A 55 -17.41 1.70 17.50
N ILE A 56 -16.88 1.84 16.30
CA ILE A 56 -15.82 1.00 15.76
C ILE A 56 -14.56 1.84 15.53
N GLN A 57 -13.49 1.45 16.18
CA GLN A 57 -12.18 2.09 16.11
C GLN A 57 -11.21 1.19 15.35
N MET A 58 -10.68 1.67 14.22
CA MET A 58 -9.71 0.93 13.44
C MET A 58 -8.36 1.63 13.48
N PHE A 59 -7.36 0.91 13.96
CA PHE A 59 -5.97 1.34 14.02
C PHE A 59 -5.17 0.62 12.91
N TYR A 60 -4.78 1.36 11.89
CA TYR A 60 -4.01 0.80 10.77
C TYR A 60 -2.63 1.44 10.75
N MET A 61 -1.64 0.75 11.33
CA MET A 61 -0.29 1.26 11.52
C MET A 61 0.71 0.12 11.70
N GLU A 62 1.99 0.45 11.60
CA GLU A 62 3.04 -0.50 11.91
C GLU A 62 3.04 -0.84 13.41
N PRO A 63 3.32 -2.11 13.78
CA PRO A 63 3.32 -2.54 15.17
C PRO A 63 4.26 -1.74 16.06
N GLU A 64 5.42 -1.32 15.57
CA GLU A 64 6.38 -0.54 16.33
C GLU A 64 5.84 0.85 16.70
N TRP A 65 5.20 1.52 15.76
CA TRP A 65 4.56 2.82 15.99
C TRP A 65 3.36 2.71 16.91
N TYR A 66 2.58 1.66 16.74
CA TYR A 66 1.49 1.32 17.65
C TYR A 66 2.01 1.11 19.07
N ASN A 67 3.15 0.43 19.22
CA ASN A 67 3.76 0.18 20.52
C ASN A 67 4.35 1.44 21.16
N GLN A 68 5.02 2.31 20.39
CA GLN A 68 5.68 3.50 20.91
C GLN A 68 4.73 4.68 21.15
N SER A 69 3.79 4.93 20.26
CA SER A 69 2.91 6.10 20.34
C SER A 69 1.51 5.79 20.88
N THR A 70 1.00 4.61 20.61
CA THR A 70 -0.38 4.25 20.93
C THR A 70 -0.46 3.26 22.09
N MET A 71 0.61 2.47 22.33
CA MET A 71 0.61 1.56 23.46
C MET A 71 0.90 2.21 24.79
N THR A 72 1.68 3.25 24.79
CA THR A 72 1.70 4.14 25.95
C THR A 72 0.29 4.65 26.20
N ASN A 73 -0.49 4.86 25.16
CA ASN A 73 -1.86 5.33 25.21
C ASN A 73 -2.89 4.19 25.38
N LEU A 74 -2.70 2.99 24.80
CA LEU A 74 -3.57 1.82 25.07
C LEU A 74 -3.42 1.27 26.46
N ARG A 75 -2.23 1.40 27.05
CA ARG A 75 -1.97 1.09 28.46
C ARG A 75 -2.23 2.26 29.38
N SER A 76 -2.40 3.49 28.83
CA SER A 76 -2.73 4.62 29.66
C SER A 76 -4.18 4.48 30.16
N PRO A 77 -4.44 4.92 31.41
CA PRO A 77 -5.81 4.96 31.93
C PRO A 77 -6.75 5.78 31.03
N ASP A 78 -6.22 6.76 30.30
CA ASP A 78 -6.99 7.62 29.40
C ASP A 78 -7.42 6.91 28.12
N PHE A 79 -6.60 6.02 27.58
CA PHE A 79 -6.99 5.21 26.43
C PHE A 79 -8.08 4.18 26.80
N LYS A 80 -7.94 3.50 27.92
CA LYS A 80 -9.00 2.62 28.43
C LYS A 80 -10.30 3.37 28.66
N LYS A 81 -10.23 4.59 29.18
CA LYS A 81 -11.40 5.44 29.39
C LYS A 81 -12.10 5.85 28.08
N PHE A 82 -11.30 6.07 27.04
CA PHE A 82 -11.80 6.49 25.73
C PHE A 82 -12.46 5.37 24.94
N TYR A 83 -11.90 4.13 24.99
CA TYR A 83 -12.26 3.07 24.06
C TYR A 83 -12.76 1.78 24.73
N ASP A 84 -13.04 1.80 26.01
CA ASP A 84 -13.39 0.59 26.77
C ASP A 84 -14.69 -0.09 26.30
N HIS A 85 -15.62 0.68 25.74
CA HIS A 85 -16.92 0.21 25.26
C HIS A 85 -16.99 0.10 23.71
N GLN A 86 -15.92 0.34 23.01
CA GLN A 86 -15.90 0.39 21.55
C GLN A 86 -15.24 -0.87 20.97
N TYR A 87 -15.66 -1.24 19.76
CA TYR A 87 -15.04 -2.36 19.03
C TYR A 87 -13.74 -1.90 18.38
N LYS A 88 -12.65 -2.57 18.71
CA LYS A 88 -11.28 -2.18 18.29
C LYS A 88 -10.73 -3.17 17.28
N ILE A 89 -10.31 -2.65 16.13
CA ILE A 89 -9.66 -3.41 15.07
C ILE A 89 -8.23 -2.89 14.91
N TYR A 90 -7.28 -3.80 14.86
CA TYR A 90 -5.89 -3.48 14.57
C TYR A 90 -5.48 -4.03 13.21
N GLY A 91 -5.15 -3.17 12.26
CA GLY A 91 -4.63 -3.53 10.95
C GLY A 91 -3.12 -3.37 10.90
N THR A 92 -2.40 -4.39 10.42
CA THR A 92 -0.94 -4.35 10.36
C THR A 92 -0.38 -5.20 9.22
N HIS A 93 0.89 -4.95 8.92
CA HIS A 93 1.70 -5.72 7.98
C HIS A 93 2.84 -6.44 8.71
N LEU A 94 3.04 -7.70 8.37
CA LEU A 94 4.11 -8.52 8.94
C LEU A 94 4.85 -9.24 7.81
N GLU A 95 6.15 -9.30 7.92
CA GLU A 95 7.06 -9.76 6.86
C GLU A 95 7.95 -10.93 7.32
N ALA A 96 7.76 -11.42 8.56
CA ALA A 96 8.50 -12.53 9.16
C ALA A 96 7.56 -13.48 9.91
N THR A 97 8.06 -14.64 10.31
CA THR A 97 7.27 -15.73 10.93
C THR A 97 6.78 -15.46 12.34
N LYS A 98 7.23 -14.39 12.98
CA LYS A 98 6.84 -14.02 14.35
C LYS A 98 6.73 -12.51 14.51
N VAL A 99 5.88 -12.10 15.45
CA VAL A 99 5.83 -10.74 15.98
C VAL A 99 6.76 -10.58 17.16
N TRP A 100 7.23 -9.36 17.42
CA TRP A 100 8.06 -9.09 18.59
C TRP A 100 7.30 -9.40 19.89
N PRO A 101 7.92 -10.04 20.91
CA PRO A 101 7.24 -10.38 22.14
C PRO A 101 6.56 -9.21 22.85
N HIS A 102 7.14 -8.02 22.76
CA HIS A 102 6.57 -6.82 23.38
C HIS A 102 5.35 -6.24 22.65
N TRP A 103 4.99 -6.76 21.46
CA TRP A 103 3.76 -6.40 20.75
C TRP A 103 2.56 -7.26 21.14
N ILE A 104 2.78 -8.45 21.71
CA ILE A 104 1.74 -9.44 21.98
C ILE A 104 0.62 -8.89 22.87
N ASP A 105 0.99 -8.23 23.97
CA ASP A 105 0.01 -7.67 24.90
C ASP A 105 -0.90 -6.63 24.23
N SER A 106 -0.35 -5.90 23.28
CA SER A 106 -1.07 -4.88 22.54
C SER A 106 -2.02 -5.47 21.54
N MET A 107 -1.50 -6.46 20.82
CA MET A 107 -2.30 -7.18 19.84
C MET A 107 -3.43 -7.93 20.55
N ASN A 108 -3.24 -8.31 21.83
CA ASN A 108 -4.29 -8.90 22.64
C ASN A 108 -5.24 -7.89 23.33
N ALA A 109 -5.00 -6.60 23.17
CA ALA A 109 -5.85 -5.54 23.72
C ALA A 109 -6.95 -5.05 22.77
N VAL A 110 -7.05 -5.61 21.58
CA VAL A 110 -8.07 -5.29 20.56
C VAL A 110 -9.04 -6.46 20.35
N ASP A 111 -10.16 -6.21 19.71
CA ASP A 111 -11.20 -7.22 19.50
C ASP A 111 -10.93 -8.11 18.29
N GLU A 112 -10.28 -7.56 17.25
CA GLU A 112 -9.78 -8.33 16.11
C GLU A 112 -8.56 -7.69 15.44
N ILE A 113 -7.78 -8.53 14.73
CA ILE A 113 -6.60 -8.13 14.00
C ILE A 113 -6.82 -8.41 12.51
N TRP A 114 -6.42 -7.46 11.65
CA TRP A 114 -6.43 -7.60 10.20
C TRP A 114 -5.02 -7.58 9.64
N VAL A 115 -4.71 -8.59 8.82
CA VAL A 115 -3.42 -8.73 8.14
C VAL A 115 -3.61 -8.99 6.65
N GLY A 116 -2.62 -8.65 5.83
CA GLY A 116 -2.75 -8.68 4.38
C GLY A 116 -2.74 -10.08 3.75
N ASN A 117 -2.23 -11.11 4.44
CA ASN A 117 -2.06 -12.45 3.89
C ASN A 117 -2.06 -13.54 4.97
N GLN A 118 -2.13 -14.81 4.55
CA GLN A 118 -2.15 -15.95 5.46
C GLN A 118 -0.83 -16.12 6.22
N PHE A 119 0.31 -15.84 5.59
CA PHE A 119 1.62 -15.91 6.24
C PHE A 119 1.70 -14.96 7.46
N ALA A 120 1.22 -13.73 7.30
CA ALA A 120 1.14 -12.78 8.40
C ALA A 120 0.16 -13.22 9.50
N LYS A 121 -0.98 -13.83 9.14
CA LYS A 121 -1.91 -14.42 10.11
C LYS A 121 -1.26 -15.53 10.92
N ASP A 122 -0.58 -16.44 10.27
CA ASP A 122 0.12 -17.53 10.93
C ASP A 122 1.23 -16.99 11.85
N SER A 123 1.93 -15.93 11.44
CA SER A 123 2.95 -15.25 12.25
C SER A 123 2.38 -14.67 13.55
N VAL A 124 1.21 -14.04 13.47
CA VAL A 124 0.49 -13.51 14.64
C VAL A 124 0.14 -14.66 15.62
N LEU A 125 -0.53 -15.69 15.10
CA LEU A 125 -1.00 -16.80 15.91
C LEU A 125 0.15 -17.63 16.50
N ASN A 126 1.19 -17.91 15.72
CA ASN A 126 2.38 -18.65 16.17
C ASN A 126 3.24 -17.88 17.18
N SER A 127 2.98 -16.61 17.37
CA SER A 127 3.65 -15.77 18.38
C SER A 127 2.93 -15.76 19.73
N GLY A 128 1.77 -16.42 19.85
CA GLY A 128 0.98 -16.47 21.09
C GLY A 128 -0.06 -15.36 21.22
N VAL A 129 -0.35 -14.63 20.14
CA VAL A 129 -1.48 -13.69 20.10
C VAL A 129 -2.77 -14.50 20.07
N THR A 130 -3.71 -14.17 20.96
CA THR A 130 -5.00 -14.87 21.12
C THR A 130 -6.17 -14.15 20.47
N THR A 131 -5.99 -12.88 20.10
CA THR A 131 -7.01 -12.07 19.41
C THR A 131 -7.39 -12.69 18.07
N PRO A 132 -8.69 -12.81 17.74
CA PRO A 132 -9.15 -13.25 16.43
C PRO A 132 -8.47 -12.49 15.31
N THR A 133 -7.81 -13.20 14.40
CA THR A 133 -7.04 -12.60 13.31
C THR A 133 -7.64 -12.99 11.96
N PHE A 134 -7.90 -12.01 11.12
CA PHE A 134 -8.51 -12.16 9.80
C PHE A 134 -7.57 -11.68 8.70
N VAL A 135 -7.61 -12.39 7.57
CA VAL A 135 -6.91 -11.96 6.36
C VAL A 135 -7.77 -10.96 5.60
N PHE A 136 -7.25 -9.77 5.45
CA PHE A 136 -7.80 -8.73 4.59
C PHE A 136 -6.87 -8.54 3.39
N GLU A 137 -7.13 -9.31 2.33
CA GLU A 137 -6.39 -9.15 1.09
C GLU A 137 -6.68 -7.77 0.51
N HIS A 138 -5.62 -7.02 0.26
CA HIS A 138 -5.72 -5.68 -0.31
C HIS A 138 -6.08 -5.72 -1.78
N GLY A 139 -6.40 -4.57 -2.33
CA GLY A 139 -6.74 -4.40 -3.74
C GLY A 139 -5.66 -3.66 -4.52
N ILE A 140 -5.94 -3.47 -5.80
CA ILE A 140 -5.18 -2.62 -6.73
C ILE A 140 -6.10 -1.57 -7.32
N ASP A 141 -5.51 -0.46 -7.76
CA ASP A 141 -6.24 0.64 -8.40
C ASP A 141 -6.62 0.29 -9.84
N ASP A 142 -7.67 0.96 -10.34
CA ASP A 142 -8.24 0.72 -11.66
C ASP A 142 -7.30 1.04 -12.84
N MET A 143 -6.18 1.70 -12.59
CA MET A 143 -5.19 2.03 -13.61
C MET A 143 -4.33 0.83 -14.02
N TRP A 144 -4.22 -0.21 -13.18
CA TRP A 144 -3.43 -1.41 -13.44
C TRP A 144 -4.16 -2.41 -14.35
N LYS A 145 -4.47 -1.97 -15.58
CA LYS A 145 -5.28 -2.75 -16.53
C LYS A 145 -4.43 -3.75 -17.31
N PRO A 146 -5.02 -4.86 -17.75
CA PRO A 146 -4.35 -5.81 -18.63
C PRO A 146 -3.80 -5.17 -19.90
N LYS A 147 -2.54 -5.48 -20.20
CA LYS A 147 -1.84 -5.10 -21.42
C LYS A 147 -1.08 -6.29 -22.00
N ARG A 148 -1.30 -6.62 -23.28
CA ARG A 148 -0.53 -7.69 -23.94
C ARG A 148 0.91 -7.23 -24.18
N ARG A 149 1.86 -8.12 -23.94
CA ARG A 149 3.30 -7.96 -24.15
C ARG A 149 3.81 -8.88 -25.26
N GLY A 150 5.08 -8.80 -25.61
CA GLY A 150 5.72 -9.75 -26.49
C GLY A 150 6.00 -9.28 -27.91
N GLN A 151 6.02 -7.98 -28.18
CA GLN A 151 6.26 -7.43 -29.53
C GLN A 151 7.36 -6.37 -29.58
N GLY A 152 8.46 -6.60 -28.87
CA GLY A 152 9.57 -5.66 -28.82
C GLY A 152 10.87 -6.25 -29.36
N ASP A 153 11.83 -5.37 -29.67
CA ASP A 153 13.18 -5.75 -30.13
C ASP A 153 14.03 -6.38 -29.02
N LYS A 154 13.63 -6.17 -27.75
CA LYS A 154 14.32 -6.65 -26.56
C LYS A 154 13.33 -7.15 -25.51
N ILE A 155 13.81 -8.05 -24.67
CA ILE A 155 13.11 -8.47 -23.43
C ILE A 155 13.59 -7.59 -22.30
N ARG A 156 12.66 -6.92 -21.60
CA ARG A 156 12.92 -5.96 -20.54
C ARG A 156 12.46 -6.49 -19.19
N PHE A 157 13.42 -6.80 -18.34
CA PHE A 157 13.16 -7.12 -16.95
C PHE A 157 12.96 -5.85 -16.13
N LEU A 158 12.11 -5.94 -15.12
CA LEU A 158 11.86 -4.90 -14.14
C LEU A 158 12.06 -5.45 -12.73
N HIS A 159 12.81 -4.72 -11.90
CA HIS A 159 12.85 -4.89 -10.45
C HIS A 159 12.46 -3.57 -9.79
N VAL A 160 11.51 -3.61 -8.85
CA VAL A 160 11.03 -2.42 -8.14
C VAL A 160 11.21 -2.64 -6.66
N ASP A 161 11.93 -1.73 -6.01
CA ASP A 161 12.15 -1.81 -4.57
C ASP A 161 12.07 -0.44 -3.87
N SER A 162 12.12 -0.47 -2.55
CA SER A 162 12.20 0.70 -1.68
C SER A 162 13.61 0.88 -1.12
N ASP A 163 14.64 0.43 -1.84
CA ASP A 163 16.04 0.39 -1.37
C ASP A 163 16.20 -0.39 -0.05
N SER A 164 15.36 -1.41 0.11
CA SER A 164 15.40 -2.31 1.25
C SER A 164 16.15 -3.58 0.89
N PRO A 165 17.20 -3.97 1.64
CA PRO A 165 17.93 -5.21 1.40
C PRO A 165 17.03 -6.45 1.32
N ARG A 166 15.89 -6.45 2.02
CA ARG A 166 14.87 -7.49 2.00
C ARG A 166 14.31 -7.77 0.58
N LYS A 167 14.33 -6.77 -0.30
CA LYS A 167 13.84 -6.91 -1.69
C LYS A 167 14.83 -7.63 -2.61
N ARG A 168 16.06 -7.84 -2.14
CA ARG A 168 17.09 -8.65 -2.78
C ARG A 168 17.47 -8.21 -4.20
N ALA A 169 17.57 -6.89 -4.42
CA ALA A 169 18.10 -6.34 -5.67
C ALA A 169 19.50 -6.90 -5.98
N ASP A 170 20.29 -7.19 -4.95
CA ASP A 170 21.61 -7.83 -5.05
C ASP A 170 21.57 -9.19 -5.76
N LEU A 171 20.62 -10.05 -5.41
CA LEU A 171 20.44 -11.35 -6.06
C LEU A 171 20.00 -11.21 -7.51
N VAL A 172 19.08 -10.28 -7.77
CA VAL A 172 18.55 -10.01 -9.11
C VAL A 172 19.67 -9.52 -10.03
N GLU A 173 20.48 -8.56 -9.56
CA GLU A 173 21.60 -8.04 -10.35
C GLU A 173 22.65 -9.11 -10.62
N LYS A 174 23.03 -9.89 -9.60
CA LYS A 174 23.95 -11.00 -9.75
C LYS A 174 23.48 -12.00 -10.78
N ALA A 175 22.20 -12.43 -10.70
CA ALA A 175 21.61 -13.39 -11.64
C ALA A 175 21.54 -12.83 -13.07
N PHE A 176 21.18 -11.56 -13.21
CA PHE A 176 21.13 -10.90 -14.51
C PHE A 176 22.51 -10.82 -15.17
N LEU A 177 23.53 -10.42 -14.43
CA LEU A 177 24.89 -10.35 -14.93
C LEU A 177 25.44 -11.74 -15.33
N GLU A 178 25.12 -12.77 -14.56
CA GLU A 178 25.54 -14.15 -14.88
C GLU A 178 24.89 -14.65 -16.18
N LEU A 179 23.61 -14.38 -16.40
CA LEU A 179 22.85 -14.90 -17.53
C LEU A 179 22.93 -14.03 -18.79
N PHE A 180 22.90 -12.70 -18.64
CA PHE A 180 22.57 -11.80 -19.74
C PHE A 180 23.53 -10.63 -19.94
N LYS A 181 24.63 -10.52 -19.19
CA LYS A 181 25.58 -9.39 -19.28
C LYS A 181 25.97 -9.02 -20.72
N ASN A 182 26.13 -10.01 -21.59
CA ASN A 182 26.60 -9.83 -22.97
C ASN A 182 25.48 -10.04 -23.99
N ASN A 183 24.20 -10.09 -23.55
CA ASN A 183 23.08 -10.29 -24.46
C ASN A 183 22.46 -8.92 -24.80
N PRO A 184 22.63 -8.39 -26.02
CA PRO A 184 22.11 -7.08 -26.40
C PRO A 184 20.58 -7.04 -26.50
N ASN A 185 19.92 -8.20 -26.55
CA ASN A 185 18.47 -8.32 -26.69
C ASN A 185 17.75 -8.46 -25.34
N VAL A 186 18.48 -8.41 -24.22
CA VAL A 186 17.92 -8.49 -22.87
C VAL A 186 18.46 -7.35 -22.03
N GLU A 187 17.58 -6.62 -21.36
CA GLU A 187 17.95 -5.54 -20.45
C GLU A 187 17.16 -5.62 -19.15
N ILE A 188 17.65 -4.97 -18.10
CA ILE A 188 16.97 -4.87 -16.82
C ILE A 188 16.91 -3.43 -16.34
N THR A 189 15.78 -3.05 -15.75
CA THR A 189 15.63 -1.78 -15.04
C THR A 189 15.41 -2.04 -13.55
N PHE A 190 16.24 -1.41 -12.73
CA PHE A 190 16.04 -1.30 -11.29
C PHE A 190 15.40 0.04 -10.98
N LYS A 191 14.17 0.01 -10.49
CA LYS A 191 13.47 1.18 -9.97
C LYS A 191 13.59 1.18 -8.46
N HIS A 192 14.50 2.00 -7.96
CA HIS A 192 14.68 2.21 -6.53
C HIS A 192 13.84 3.38 -6.04
N HIS A 193 13.35 3.31 -4.83
CA HIS A 193 12.76 4.45 -4.14
C HIS A 193 13.76 4.89 -3.08
N GLY A 194 14.42 6.04 -3.31
CA GLY A 194 15.35 6.60 -2.35
C GLY A 194 14.60 6.96 -1.07
N SER A 195 14.90 6.28 0.03
CA SER A 195 14.48 6.75 1.34
C SER A 195 15.54 7.69 1.89
N GLU A 196 15.12 8.81 2.48
CA GLU A 196 16.00 9.72 3.23
C GLU A 196 16.78 9.02 4.36
N ARG A 197 16.50 7.74 4.61
CA ARG A 197 17.08 6.92 5.68
C ARG A 197 18.29 6.09 5.25
N THR A 198 18.58 6.00 3.96
CA THR A 198 19.76 5.26 3.48
C THR A 198 20.91 6.22 3.20
N PRO A 199 21.99 6.18 3.99
CA PRO A 199 23.13 7.09 3.83
C PRO A 199 24.00 6.82 2.59
N VAL A 200 23.57 5.91 1.71
CA VAL A 200 24.37 5.43 0.58
C VAL A 200 24.27 6.35 -0.64
N PHE A 201 23.24 7.21 -0.72
CA PHE A 201 23.05 8.07 -1.89
C PHE A 201 23.10 9.54 -1.51
N SER A 202 23.91 10.32 -2.23
CA SER A 202 23.83 11.77 -2.17
C SER A 202 22.50 12.25 -2.76
N ILE A 203 21.97 13.39 -2.29
CA ILE A 203 20.75 14.03 -2.83
C ILE A 203 20.80 14.14 -4.35
N ASP A 204 22.00 14.34 -4.92
CA ASP A 204 22.21 14.38 -6.38
C ASP A 204 21.99 13.05 -7.08
N GLN A 205 22.05 11.92 -6.39
CA GLN A 205 21.80 10.59 -6.95
C GLN A 205 20.32 10.21 -6.91
N LEU A 206 19.55 10.80 -6.02
CA LEU A 206 18.11 10.51 -5.85
C LEU A 206 17.23 10.98 -7.04
N ASN A 207 17.76 11.82 -7.94
CA ASN A 207 17.02 12.36 -9.08
C ASN A 207 17.66 11.97 -10.42
N ARG A 208 18.31 10.80 -10.52
CA ARG A 208 19.02 10.42 -11.73
C ARG A 208 18.54 9.11 -12.31
N ARG A 209 18.50 9.11 -13.65
CA ARG A 209 18.45 7.90 -14.46
C ARG A 209 19.83 7.67 -15.05
N TYR A 210 20.35 6.46 -14.98
CA TYR A 210 21.56 6.11 -15.70
C TYR A 210 21.55 4.66 -16.16
N SER A 211 22.35 4.37 -17.19
CA SER A 211 22.50 3.07 -17.79
C SER A 211 23.96 2.67 -17.81
N ASP A 212 24.22 1.41 -17.52
CA ASP A 212 25.53 0.77 -17.68
C ASP A 212 25.33 -0.54 -18.45
N GLY A 213 25.74 -0.53 -19.72
CA GLY A 213 25.47 -1.63 -20.62
C GLY A 213 23.97 -1.87 -20.82
N ASN A 214 23.49 -3.04 -20.39
CA ASN A 214 22.09 -3.43 -20.44
C ASN A 214 21.38 -3.37 -19.06
N ILE A 215 21.95 -2.65 -18.10
CA ILE A 215 21.38 -2.37 -16.80
C ILE A 215 20.98 -0.89 -16.72
N ASN A 216 19.72 -0.65 -16.44
CA ASN A 216 19.14 0.69 -16.23
C ASN A 216 18.78 0.88 -14.76
N ARG A 217 18.95 2.12 -14.24
CA ARG A 217 18.59 2.46 -12.86
C ARG A 217 17.80 3.75 -12.81
N ILE A 218 16.70 3.74 -12.06
CA ILE A 218 15.80 4.88 -11.87
C ILE A 218 15.70 5.13 -10.37
N TYR A 219 16.21 6.26 -9.91
CA TYR A 219 16.12 6.69 -8.50
C TYR A 219 15.08 7.80 -8.29
N GLU A 220 14.53 8.34 -9.36
CA GLU A 220 13.50 9.38 -9.29
C GLU A 220 12.25 8.87 -8.60
N THR A 221 11.56 9.74 -7.87
CA THR A 221 10.19 9.49 -7.44
C THR A 221 9.27 9.62 -8.64
N LEU A 222 8.59 8.55 -8.99
CA LEU A 222 7.63 8.52 -10.09
C LEU A 222 6.21 8.71 -9.55
N SER A 223 5.38 9.41 -10.30
CA SER A 223 3.94 9.45 -10.09
C SER A 223 3.30 8.07 -10.34
N GLN A 224 2.04 7.91 -9.96
CA GLN A 224 1.32 6.64 -10.24
C GLN A 224 1.22 6.36 -11.74
N ASP A 225 0.91 7.37 -12.56
CA ASP A 225 0.83 7.22 -14.01
C ASP A 225 2.18 6.82 -14.61
N GLU A 226 3.27 7.44 -14.18
CA GLU A 226 4.62 7.08 -14.59
C GLU A 226 5.01 5.67 -14.16
N MET A 227 4.54 5.21 -12.98
CA MET A 227 4.75 3.83 -12.55
C MET A 227 3.96 2.84 -13.41
N VAL A 228 2.73 3.15 -13.78
CA VAL A 228 1.94 2.32 -14.71
C VAL A 228 2.65 2.22 -16.06
N GLU A 229 3.13 3.35 -16.59
CA GLU A 229 3.90 3.38 -17.85
C GLU A 229 5.21 2.59 -17.74
N LEU A 230 5.90 2.67 -16.59
CA LEU A 230 7.08 1.84 -16.33
C LEU A 230 6.76 0.35 -16.43
N PHE A 231 5.68 -0.10 -15.79
CA PHE A 231 5.24 -1.49 -15.89
C PHE A 231 4.82 -1.86 -17.31
N TYR A 232 4.18 -0.94 -18.02
CA TYR A 232 3.76 -1.17 -19.40
C TYR A 232 4.92 -1.19 -20.40
N SER A 233 6.03 -0.54 -20.10
CA SER A 233 7.24 -0.54 -20.92
C SER A 233 8.17 -1.72 -20.69
N HIS A 234 7.87 -2.57 -19.70
CA HIS A 234 8.66 -3.75 -19.35
C HIS A 234 7.87 -5.03 -19.54
N ASP A 235 8.58 -6.14 -19.64
CA ASP A 235 8.05 -7.42 -20.06
C ASP A 235 7.96 -8.45 -18.93
N ILE A 236 8.89 -8.47 -17.98
CA ILE A 236 8.99 -9.46 -16.91
C ILE A 236 9.35 -8.78 -15.61
N LEU A 237 8.57 -9.01 -14.55
CA LEU A 237 8.91 -8.59 -13.20
C LEU A 237 9.73 -9.67 -12.48
N ILE A 238 10.80 -9.26 -11.78
CA ILE A 238 11.58 -10.10 -10.86
C ILE A 238 11.46 -9.56 -9.45
N TYR A 239 10.97 -10.39 -8.52
CA TYR A 239 10.68 -9.95 -7.16
C TYR A 239 10.98 -11.02 -6.10
N PRO A 240 12.26 -11.30 -5.78
CA PRO A 240 12.67 -12.32 -4.81
C PRO A 240 12.61 -11.81 -3.37
N SER A 241 11.55 -11.08 -2.99
CA SER A 241 11.43 -10.49 -1.67
C SER A 241 11.41 -11.53 -0.56
N GLU A 242 12.14 -11.27 0.53
CA GLU A 242 12.20 -12.13 1.71
C GLU A 242 10.93 -12.10 2.57
N GLY A 243 10.03 -11.16 2.31
CA GLY A 243 8.74 -11.04 3.00
C GLY A 243 8.00 -9.77 2.61
N GLU A 244 6.68 -9.82 2.65
CA GLU A 244 5.79 -8.71 2.33
C GLU A 244 4.57 -8.72 3.24
N GLY A 245 4.15 -7.54 3.65
CA GLY A 245 2.86 -7.40 4.34
C GLY A 245 1.67 -7.78 3.47
N PHE A 246 1.76 -7.48 2.15
CA PHE A 246 0.80 -7.90 1.14
C PHE A 246 1.45 -8.13 -0.23
N GLY A 247 2.40 -7.28 -0.64
CA GLY A 247 3.10 -7.40 -1.92
C GLY A 247 2.35 -6.77 -3.09
N PHE A 248 2.17 -5.45 -3.08
CA PHE A 248 1.49 -4.75 -4.18
C PHE A 248 2.20 -4.86 -5.52
N ILE A 249 3.53 -4.81 -5.54
CA ILE A 249 4.32 -4.78 -6.78
C ILE A 249 4.09 -6.01 -7.65
N PRO A 250 4.22 -7.25 -7.17
CA PRO A 250 3.90 -8.42 -7.99
C PRO A 250 2.43 -8.50 -8.38
N LEU A 251 1.51 -8.09 -7.50
CA LEU A 251 0.09 -8.11 -7.80
C LEU A 251 -0.28 -7.12 -8.92
N GLN A 252 0.30 -5.93 -8.91
CA GLN A 252 0.15 -4.92 -9.97
C GLN A 252 0.68 -5.47 -11.30
N ALA A 253 1.84 -6.13 -11.29
CA ALA A 253 2.39 -6.78 -12.48
C ALA A 253 1.45 -7.86 -13.03
N LEU A 254 0.97 -8.76 -12.17
CA LEU A 254 0.01 -9.81 -12.55
C LEU A 254 -1.28 -9.25 -13.13
N ALA A 255 -1.83 -8.20 -12.53
CA ALA A 255 -3.04 -7.55 -13.03
C ALA A 255 -2.83 -6.90 -14.41
N THR A 256 -1.62 -6.43 -14.71
CA THR A 256 -1.28 -5.93 -16.05
C THR A 256 -0.97 -7.05 -17.04
N GLY A 257 -0.98 -8.32 -16.64
CA GLY A 257 -0.58 -9.46 -17.46
C GLY A 257 0.92 -9.58 -17.69
N MET A 258 1.74 -9.02 -16.78
CA MET A 258 3.19 -9.11 -16.84
C MET A 258 3.65 -10.46 -16.27
N PRO A 259 4.41 -11.27 -17.02
CA PRO A 259 5.15 -12.39 -16.45
C PRO A 259 5.89 -11.97 -15.18
N THR A 260 5.63 -12.68 -14.08
CA THR A 260 6.12 -12.30 -12.75
C THR A 260 6.84 -13.47 -12.12
N ILE A 261 8.11 -13.31 -11.80
CA ILE A 261 8.94 -14.26 -11.06
C ILE A 261 9.08 -13.74 -9.63
N SER A 262 8.56 -14.45 -8.65
CA SER A 262 8.53 -14.01 -7.26
C SER A 262 8.62 -15.16 -6.27
N THR A 263 9.09 -14.87 -5.05
CA THR A 263 8.84 -15.75 -3.90
C THR A 263 7.36 -15.77 -3.58
N GLY A 264 6.79 -16.94 -3.26
CA GLY A 264 5.34 -17.13 -3.17
C GLY A 264 4.76 -17.21 -1.75
N ARG A 265 5.53 -17.74 -0.78
CA ARG A 265 5.03 -18.11 0.56
C ARG A 265 4.28 -17.03 1.33
N TRP A 266 4.59 -15.77 1.09
CA TRP A 266 3.97 -14.64 1.78
C TRP A 266 2.82 -13.99 0.99
N CYS A 267 2.55 -14.40 -0.25
CA CYS A 267 1.53 -13.74 -1.05
C CYS A 267 0.20 -14.53 -1.09
N SER A 268 -0.90 -13.80 -1.15
CA SER A 268 -2.25 -14.38 -1.27
C SER A 268 -2.58 -14.80 -2.71
N TYR A 269 -1.74 -14.45 -3.66
CA TYR A 269 -1.94 -14.62 -5.10
C TYR A 269 -0.90 -15.56 -5.75
N GLU A 270 -0.27 -16.43 -4.95
CA GLU A 270 0.76 -17.37 -5.43
C GLU A 270 0.28 -18.23 -6.61
N ASN A 271 -0.99 -18.63 -6.61
CA ASN A 271 -1.59 -19.40 -7.69
C ASN A 271 -1.54 -18.69 -9.06
N TYR A 272 -1.46 -17.36 -9.09
CA TYR A 272 -1.33 -16.60 -10.33
C TYR A 272 0.12 -16.47 -10.83
N LEU A 273 1.11 -16.82 -10.00
CA LEU A 273 2.50 -16.90 -10.42
C LEU A 273 2.78 -18.12 -11.32
N GLY A 274 1.90 -19.12 -11.30
CA GLY A 274 2.06 -20.34 -12.08
C GLY A 274 3.38 -21.04 -11.78
N GLY A 275 4.14 -21.40 -12.80
CA GLY A 275 5.48 -22.01 -12.65
C GLY A 275 6.61 -21.01 -12.29
N ASN A 276 6.32 -19.73 -12.08
CA ASN A 276 7.31 -18.70 -11.83
C ASN A 276 7.51 -18.40 -10.32
N VAL A 277 7.20 -19.35 -9.46
CA VAL A 277 7.46 -19.26 -8.02
C VAL A 277 8.91 -19.64 -7.75
N ILE A 278 9.70 -18.70 -7.21
CA ILE A 278 11.08 -18.95 -6.78
C ILE A 278 11.05 -19.91 -5.59
N GLU A 279 11.75 -21.05 -5.69
CA GLU A 279 11.94 -21.94 -4.54
C GLU A 279 12.53 -21.18 -3.37
N SER A 280 12.07 -21.48 -2.17
CA SER A 280 12.47 -20.72 -0.99
C SER A 280 12.38 -21.56 0.27
N LYS A 281 13.18 -21.17 1.27
CA LYS A 281 13.15 -21.74 2.62
C LYS A 281 12.98 -20.65 3.67
N LEU A 282 12.46 -21.01 4.82
CA LEU A 282 12.49 -20.11 5.97
C LEU A 282 13.91 -20.09 6.57
N GLY A 283 14.34 -18.93 6.98
CA GLY A 283 15.63 -18.72 7.60
C GLY A 283 15.80 -17.33 8.18
N LYS A 284 16.87 -17.14 8.93
CA LYS A 284 17.20 -15.82 9.47
C LYS A 284 17.74 -14.94 8.36
N THR A 285 17.19 -13.73 8.27
CA THR A 285 17.75 -12.71 7.38
C THR A 285 19.05 -12.15 7.96
N GLU A 286 19.99 -11.78 7.07
CA GLU A 286 21.17 -11.01 7.43
C GLU A 286 20.83 -9.53 7.68
N HIS A 287 19.63 -9.09 7.26
CA HIS A 287 19.14 -7.72 7.37
C HIS A 287 18.33 -7.56 8.66
N THR A 288 19.03 -7.30 9.75
CA THR A 288 18.45 -7.20 11.10
C THR A 288 17.83 -5.84 11.37
N GLY A 289 16.78 -5.82 12.17
CA GLY A 289 16.24 -4.61 12.81
C GLY A 289 14.72 -4.48 12.81
N TYR A 290 14.02 -4.94 11.78
CA TYR A 290 12.58 -4.78 11.66
C TYR A 290 11.76 -6.07 11.78
N HIS A 291 12.42 -7.25 11.69
CA HIS A 291 11.73 -8.53 11.63
C HIS A 291 12.16 -9.44 12.77
N TYR A 292 11.19 -10.06 13.41
CA TYR A 292 11.41 -11.08 14.44
C TYR A 292 11.04 -12.46 13.90
N GLY A 293 11.92 -13.46 14.12
CA GLY A 293 11.73 -14.81 13.58
C GLY A 293 12.51 -15.04 12.28
N GLU A 294 11.90 -15.79 11.36
CA GLU A 294 12.47 -16.16 10.08
C GLU A 294 11.73 -15.46 8.92
N VAL A 295 12.43 -15.30 7.82
CA VAL A 295 11.91 -14.73 6.58
C VAL A 295 12.00 -15.76 5.46
N VAL A 296 11.48 -15.43 4.28
CA VAL A 296 11.45 -16.29 3.10
C VAL A 296 12.72 -16.07 2.27
N LEU A 297 13.72 -16.92 2.43
CA LEU A 297 14.98 -16.83 1.69
C LEU A 297 14.83 -17.46 0.31
N ALA A 298 14.97 -16.66 -0.74
CA ALA A 298 14.92 -17.10 -2.12
C ALA A 298 16.12 -18.03 -2.46
N ASP A 299 15.85 -19.12 -3.17
CA ASP A 299 16.88 -19.98 -3.73
C ASP A 299 17.48 -19.35 -5.00
N TYR A 300 18.79 -19.20 -5.03
CA TYR A 300 19.48 -18.54 -6.13
C TYR A 300 19.46 -19.34 -7.43
N ASP A 301 19.62 -20.65 -7.36
CA ASP A 301 19.64 -21.52 -8.55
C ASP A 301 18.23 -21.58 -9.17
N SER A 302 17.18 -21.60 -8.34
CA SER A 302 15.80 -21.46 -8.78
C SER A 302 15.57 -20.12 -9.49
N LEU A 303 16.05 -19.01 -8.92
CA LEU A 303 15.96 -17.69 -9.56
C LEU A 303 16.64 -17.67 -10.93
N LEU A 304 17.88 -18.18 -11.04
CA LEU A 304 18.60 -18.30 -12.31
C LEU A 304 17.80 -19.11 -13.35
N HIS A 305 17.30 -20.28 -12.92
CA HIS A 305 16.52 -21.15 -13.80
C HIS A 305 15.28 -20.44 -14.33
N LEU A 306 14.51 -19.78 -13.45
CA LEU A 306 13.28 -19.09 -13.83
C LEU A 306 13.55 -17.88 -14.73
N MET A 307 14.59 -17.09 -14.46
CA MET A 307 14.96 -15.97 -15.33
C MET A 307 15.35 -16.44 -16.73
N LYS A 308 16.14 -17.51 -16.82
CA LYS A 308 16.49 -18.12 -18.11
C LYS A 308 15.27 -18.66 -18.83
N ASN A 309 14.42 -19.43 -18.14
CA ASN A 309 13.21 -20.01 -18.69
C ASN A 309 12.23 -18.93 -19.20
N ALA A 310 12.14 -17.79 -18.52
CA ALA A 310 11.27 -16.71 -18.92
C ALA A 310 11.70 -16.06 -20.25
N VAL A 311 13.00 -16.01 -20.53
CA VAL A 311 13.53 -15.55 -21.82
C VAL A 311 13.37 -16.63 -22.90
N ASP A 312 13.74 -17.88 -22.61
CA ASP A 312 13.67 -18.99 -23.56
C ASP A 312 12.21 -19.31 -24.00
N ASN A 313 11.24 -19.04 -23.16
CA ASN A 313 9.80 -19.28 -23.40
C ASN A 313 8.95 -18.00 -23.37
N PHE A 314 9.51 -16.89 -23.77
CA PHE A 314 8.96 -15.56 -23.55
C PHE A 314 7.51 -15.39 -24.04
N GLU A 315 7.21 -15.75 -25.29
CA GLU A 315 5.86 -15.62 -25.85
C GLU A 315 4.82 -16.45 -25.07
N LYS A 316 5.19 -17.68 -24.72
CA LYS A 316 4.34 -18.55 -23.88
C LYS A 316 4.07 -17.94 -22.50
N GLN A 317 5.07 -17.33 -21.89
CA GLN A 317 4.93 -16.63 -20.61
C GLN A 317 3.96 -15.45 -20.76
N CYS A 318 4.13 -14.63 -21.79
CA CYS A 318 3.25 -13.50 -22.07
C CYS A 318 1.80 -13.94 -22.27
N ASP A 319 1.56 -15.00 -23.06
CA ASP A 319 0.19 -15.51 -23.30
C ASP A 319 -0.43 -16.06 -22.00
N TYR A 320 0.32 -16.82 -21.21
CA TYR A 320 -0.16 -17.37 -19.94
C TYR A 320 -0.58 -16.28 -18.96
N PHE A 321 0.28 -15.29 -18.71
CA PHE A 321 -0.01 -14.24 -17.75
C PHE A 321 -1.08 -13.28 -18.23
N TYR A 322 -1.13 -12.98 -19.53
CA TYR A 322 -2.19 -12.15 -20.08
C TYR A 322 -3.57 -12.83 -20.00
N ALA A 323 -3.64 -14.14 -20.19
CA ALA A 323 -4.91 -14.89 -20.12
C ALA A 323 -5.59 -14.78 -18.74
N GLN A 324 -4.82 -14.67 -17.65
CA GLN A 324 -5.36 -14.57 -16.29
C GLN A 324 -5.44 -13.12 -15.75
N ALA A 325 -4.91 -12.14 -16.46
CA ALA A 325 -4.80 -10.77 -16.00
C ALA A 325 -6.15 -10.13 -15.61
N ASN A 326 -7.19 -10.38 -16.40
CA ASN A 326 -8.54 -9.89 -16.11
C ASN A 326 -9.12 -10.51 -14.84
N ASP A 327 -8.82 -11.78 -14.55
CA ASP A 327 -9.28 -12.43 -13.33
C ASP A 327 -8.58 -11.82 -12.11
N VAL A 328 -7.25 -11.63 -12.18
CA VAL A 328 -6.48 -10.94 -11.14
C VAL A 328 -7.02 -9.52 -10.91
N TYR A 329 -7.19 -8.75 -11.97
CA TYR A 329 -7.68 -7.38 -11.92
C TYR A 329 -9.06 -7.28 -11.24
N ASN A 330 -9.99 -8.15 -11.61
CA ASN A 330 -11.34 -8.14 -11.05
C ASN A 330 -11.38 -8.66 -9.60
N LYS A 331 -10.63 -9.72 -9.31
CA LYS A 331 -10.58 -10.31 -7.96
C LYS A 331 -9.98 -9.34 -6.93
N TYR A 332 -8.89 -8.68 -7.30
CA TYR A 332 -8.15 -7.79 -6.40
C TYR A 332 -8.52 -6.30 -6.59
N ASN A 333 -9.68 -6.00 -7.13
CA ASN A 333 -10.20 -4.64 -7.11
C ASN A 333 -10.48 -4.18 -5.67
N TRP A 334 -10.01 -2.98 -5.29
CA TRP A 334 -10.17 -2.43 -3.94
C TRP A 334 -11.60 -2.43 -3.46
N GLN A 335 -12.54 -2.04 -4.33
CA GLN A 335 -13.95 -1.99 -3.98
C GLN A 335 -14.45 -3.36 -3.52
N ASN A 336 -14.16 -4.41 -4.29
CA ASN A 336 -14.59 -5.77 -3.98
C ASN A 336 -13.95 -6.30 -2.69
N ARG A 337 -12.67 -6.00 -2.44
CA ARG A 337 -11.97 -6.42 -1.21
C ARG A 337 -12.54 -5.75 0.02
N CYS A 338 -12.74 -4.44 -0.04
CA CYS A 338 -13.33 -3.68 1.06
C CYS A 338 -14.79 -4.07 1.30
N ASP A 339 -15.59 -4.23 0.26
CA ASP A 339 -16.99 -4.63 0.36
C ASP A 339 -17.12 -6.00 1.05
N GLN A 340 -16.28 -6.96 0.68
CA GLN A 340 -16.26 -8.29 1.31
C GLN A 340 -15.90 -8.19 2.79
N MET A 341 -14.79 -7.53 3.11
CA MET A 341 -14.27 -7.45 4.48
C MET A 341 -15.23 -6.72 5.41
N LEU A 342 -15.82 -5.60 4.96
CA LEU A 342 -16.80 -4.85 5.76
C LEU A 342 -18.10 -5.60 5.92
N THR A 343 -18.57 -6.33 4.90
CA THR A 343 -19.74 -7.21 5.03
C THR A 343 -19.51 -8.26 6.09
N ASP A 344 -18.33 -8.89 6.13
CA ASP A 344 -18.00 -9.91 7.12
C ASP A 344 -17.81 -9.30 8.51
N LEU A 345 -17.22 -8.11 8.61
CA LEU A 345 -17.14 -7.38 9.89
C LEU A 345 -18.53 -7.07 10.44
N ILE A 346 -19.44 -6.54 9.63
CA ILE A 346 -20.80 -6.21 10.05
C ILE A 346 -21.52 -7.45 10.59
N LYS A 347 -21.36 -8.61 9.96
CA LYS A 347 -21.91 -9.87 10.44
C LYS A 347 -21.33 -10.26 11.81
N ARG A 348 -20.02 -10.11 12.00
CA ARG A 348 -19.34 -10.45 13.28
C ARG A 348 -19.73 -9.53 14.41
N VAL A 349 -19.74 -8.23 14.16
CA VAL A 349 -20.06 -7.21 15.18
C VAL A 349 -21.56 -7.13 15.45
N GLY A 350 -22.40 -7.72 14.60
CA GLY A 350 -23.85 -7.72 14.74
C GLY A 350 -24.50 -6.34 14.55
N ILE A 351 -23.84 -5.46 13.79
CA ILE A 351 -24.40 -4.15 13.45
C ILE A 351 -25.67 -4.36 12.62
N LYS A 352 -26.79 -3.93 13.16
CA LYS A 352 -28.05 -3.91 12.43
C LYS A 352 -27.99 -2.81 11.38
N MET A 353 -28.37 -3.15 10.15
CA MET A 353 -28.56 -2.15 9.10
C MET A 353 -29.57 -1.13 9.58
N LEU A 354 -29.11 0.10 9.80
CA LEU A 354 -30.00 1.21 10.13
C LEU A 354 -30.80 1.59 8.90
N LYS A 355 -32.04 2.04 9.09
CA LYS A 355 -32.81 2.57 7.97
C LYS A 355 -32.03 3.71 7.31
N PRO A 356 -31.98 3.77 5.97
CA PRO A 356 -31.31 4.86 5.28
C PRO A 356 -31.80 6.21 5.78
N LEU A 357 -30.88 7.09 6.18
CA LEU A 357 -31.23 8.49 6.41
C LEU A 357 -31.56 9.12 5.05
N PRO A 358 -32.69 9.71 4.86
CA PRO A 358 -33.02 10.41 3.63
C PRO A 358 -32.03 11.57 3.45
N ASP A 359 -31.52 11.73 2.25
CA ASP A 359 -30.77 12.90 1.74
C ASP A 359 -29.41 13.23 2.38
N PHE A 360 -28.73 12.26 3.00
CA PHE A 360 -27.34 12.50 3.38
C PHE A 360 -26.42 12.50 2.15
N LYS A 361 -25.93 13.67 1.76
CA LYS A 361 -24.80 13.82 0.84
C LYS A 361 -23.56 14.06 1.70
N PRO A 362 -22.45 13.32 1.48
CA PRO A 362 -21.18 13.70 2.09
C PRO A 362 -20.93 15.17 1.75
N ILE A 363 -20.63 15.99 2.74
CA ILE A 363 -20.14 17.34 2.47
C ILE A 363 -18.69 17.15 2.08
N PRO A 364 -18.32 17.25 0.79
CA PRO A 364 -16.94 17.14 0.40
C PRO A 364 -16.18 18.27 1.07
N PRO A 365 -14.91 18.06 1.48
CA PRO A 365 -14.09 19.14 1.96
C PRO A 365 -14.04 20.23 0.88
N ALA A 366 -14.09 21.48 1.29
CA ALA A 366 -13.95 22.58 0.36
C ALA A 366 -12.48 22.66 -0.08
N TYR A 367 -12.22 22.55 -1.36
CA TYR A 367 -10.90 22.81 -1.91
C TYR A 367 -10.77 24.30 -2.23
N LEU A 368 -9.82 24.95 -1.57
CA LEU A 368 -9.57 26.37 -1.75
C LEU A 368 -8.20 26.61 -2.40
N VAL A 369 -8.16 27.60 -3.28
CA VAL A 369 -6.93 28.14 -3.87
C VAL A 369 -6.57 29.41 -3.11
N TYR A 370 -5.36 29.48 -2.59
CA TYR A 370 -4.81 30.68 -2.00
C TYR A 370 -4.20 31.59 -3.07
N GLU A 371 -4.70 32.80 -3.20
CA GLU A 371 -4.27 33.81 -4.18
C GLU A 371 -3.36 34.89 -3.61
N GLY A 372 -3.07 34.83 -2.31
CA GLY A 372 -2.16 35.77 -1.66
C GLY A 372 -0.68 35.60 -2.02
N ASN A 373 0.13 36.59 -1.68
CA ASN A 373 1.57 36.64 -2.03
C ASN A 373 2.49 36.05 -0.95
N GLY A 374 1.97 35.61 0.18
CA GLY A 374 2.74 35.07 1.31
C GLY A 374 2.35 33.64 1.66
N SER A 375 2.55 33.27 2.92
CA SER A 375 2.00 32.04 3.50
C SER A 375 0.80 32.34 4.38
N TYR A 376 -0.13 31.44 4.43
CA TYR A 376 -1.32 31.53 5.27
C TYR A 376 -1.54 30.20 6.01
N SER A 377 -1.84 30.26 7.29
CA SER A 377 -2.20 29.08 8.08
C SER A 377 -3.59 29.25 8.66
N THR A 378 -4.43 28.26 8.49
CA THR A 378 -5.77 28.22 9.03
C THR A 378 -5.76 27.83 10.52
N SER A 379 -6.86 28.08 11.22
CA SER A 379 -7.01 27.72 12.64
C SER A 379 -6.97 26.22 12.90
N ASP A 380 -7.25 25.39 11.88
CA ASP A 380 -7.18 23.93 11.94
C ASP A 380 -5.84 23.37 11.41
N GLY A 381 -4.84 24.25 11.21
CA GLY A 381 -3.46 23.86 10.90
C GLY A 381 -3.16 23.65 9.42
N VAL A 382 -4.09 23.91 8.52
CA VAL A 382 -3.82 23.84 7.08
C VAL A 382 -2.95 25.03 6.66
N ARG A 383 -1.83 24.75 6.00
CA ARG A 383 -0.91 25.77 5.51
C ARG A 383 -0.99 25.90 4.01
N PHE A 384 -1.02 27.15 3.55
CA PHE A 384 -0.91 27.56 2.14
C PHE A 384 0.34 28.41 1.98
N ASP A 385 1.06 28.23 0.88
CA ASP A 385 2.20 29.04 0.48
C ASP A 385 2.37 29.00 -1.06
N LYS A 386 3.47 29.56 -1.55
CA LYS A 386 3.74 29.62 -3.01
C LYS A 386 3.85 28.24 -3.67
N ASP A 387 4.25 27.23 -2.92
CA ASP A 387 4.47 25.86 -3.40
C ASP A 387 3.24 24.97 -3.18
N LYS A 388 2.42 25.32 -2.18
CA LYS A 388 1.17 24.63 -1.83
C LYS A 388 -0.01 25.62 -1.82
N ARG A 389 -0.42 26.03 -3.01
CA ARG A 389 -1.51 27.03 -3.17
C ARG A 389 -2.91 26.45 -3.00
N ILE A 390 -3.08 25.14 -3.15
CA ILE A 390 -4.40 24.51 -3.10
C ILE A 390 -4.39 23.47 -1.99
N SER A 391 -5.42 23.50 -1.16
CA SER A 391 -5.59 22.49 -0.10
C SER A 391 -7.07 22.32 0.23
N SER A 392 -7.40 21.15 0.79
CA SER A 392 -8.73 20.93 1.37
C SER A 392 -8.82 21.59 2.74
N VAL A 393 -9.94 22.18 3.03
CA VAL A 393 -10.28 22.76 4.33
C VAL A 393 -11.66 22.27 4.76
N LYS A 394 -11.92 22.31 6.07
CA LYS A 394 -13.25 22.00 6.58
C LYS A 394 -14.27 23.01 6.03
N GLU A 395 -15.46 22.54 5.67
CA GLU A 395 -16.52 23.39 5.11
C GLU A 395 -16.86 24.57 6.04
N GLU A 396 -16.82 24.35 7.34
CA GLU A 396 -17.07 25.37 8.37
C GLU A 396 -16.09 26.56 8.28
N ILE A 397 -14.83 26.28 7.88
CA ILE A 397 -13.76 27.29 7.76
C ILE A 397 -13.78 27.90 6.35
N SER A 398 -14.19 27.14 5.36
CA SER A 398 -14.19 27.54 3.95
C SER A 398 -14.89 28.87 3.72
N SER A 399 -16.08 29.05 4.30
CA SER A 399 -16.86 30.28 4.13
C SER A 399 -16.15 31.51 4.68
N SER A 400 -15.52 31.38 5.84
CA SER A 400 -14.76 32.51 6.45
C SER A 400 -13.51 32.83 5.65
N LEU A 401 -12.82 31.83 5.09
CA LEU A 401 -11.64 32.02 4.24
C LEU A 401 -12.00 32.72 2.92
N LEU A 402 -13.08 32.33 2.27
CA LEU A 402 -13.57 32.98 1.06
C LEU A 402 -13.92 34.47 1.28
N MET A 403 -14.43 34.83 2.45
CA MET A 403 -14.73 36.23 2.80
C MET A 403 -13.47 37.10 2.94
N THR A 404 -12.30 36.51 3.13
CA THR A 404 -11.04 37.30 3.20
C THR A 404 -10.64 37.91 1.85
N GLY A 405 -11.19 37.44 0.74
CA GLY A 405 -10.75 37.80 -0.62
C GLY A 405 -9.38 37.25 -1.01
N LEU A 406 -8.75 36.47 -0.14
CA LEU A 406 -7.46 35.81 -0.40
C LEU A 406 -7.61 34.40 -0.93
N PHE A 407 -8.83 33.86 -0.96
CA PHE A 407 -9.14 32.51 -1.36
C PHE A 407 -10.27 32.46 -2.37
N ARG A 408 -10.21 31.52 -3.30
CA ARG A 408 -11.33 31.11 -4.14
C ARG A 408 -11.54 29.60 -4.07
N LYS A 409 -12.69 29.13 -4.50
CA LYS A 409 -12.92 27.68 -4.68
C LYS A 409 -12.04 27.16 -5.82
N ALA A 410 -11.48 25.98 -5.63
CA ALA A 410 -10.74 25.28 -6.67
C ALA A 410 -11.70 24.73 -7.73
N THR A 411 -11.29 24.75 -8.99
CA THR A 411 -12.04 24.08 -10.08
C THR A 411 -11.81 22.56 -10.02
N VAL A 412 -12.69 21.81 -10.69
CA VAL A 412 -12.56 20.35 -10.78
C VAL A 412 -11.24 19.94 -11.43
N GLU A 413 -10.76 20.68 -12.43
CA GLU A 413 -9.50 20.45 -13.11
C GLU A 413 -8.29 20.73 -12.20
N GLU A 414 -8.38 21.75 -11.36
CA GLU A 414 -7.35 22.04 -10.35
C GLU A 414 -7.31 20.97 -9.27
N ILE A 415 -8.46 20.54 -8.78
CA ILE A 415 -8.56 19.45 -7.82
C ILE A 415 -7.94 18.17 -8.41
N LYS A 416 -8.28 17.80 -9.62
CA LYS A 416 -7.72 16.61 -10.28
C LYS A 416 -6.19 16.64 -10.44
N LYS A 417 -5.59 17.82 -10.57
CA LYS A 417 -4.13 17.97 -10.71
C LYS A 417 -3.37 17.79 -9.39
N ILE A 418 -4.02 18.10 -8.26
CA ILE A 418 -3.38 18.01 -6.93
C ILE A 418 -3.69 16.66 -6.32
N ASP A 419 -4.80 16.09 -6.70
CA ASP A 419 -5.50 15.06 -5.98
C ASP A 419 -5.51 13.74 -6.72
N THR A 420 -4.33 13.20 -6.96
CA THR A 420 -4.18 11.76 -7.09
C THR A 420 -4.40 11.03 -5.76
N TYR A 421 -4.45 11.74 -4.64
CA TYR A 421 -4.59 11.19 -3.29
C TYR A 421 -5.86 11.58 -2.54
N TYR A 422 -6.50 12.70 -2.89
CA TYR A 422 -7.62 13.27 -2.12
C TYR A 422 -8.93 13.39 -2.88
N SER A 423 -9.04 12.85 -4.08
CA SER A 423 -10.24 12.96 -4.91
C SER A 423 -11.49 12.26 -4.33
N TYR A 424 -11.44 11.76 -3.10
CA TYR A 424 -12.51 10.92 -2.57
C TYR A 424 -12.72 10.98 -1.04
N ILE A 425 -12.53 12.13 -0.42
CA ILE A 425 -13.10 12.33 0.91
C ILE A 425 -14.38 13.14 0.82
#